data_b7f6936667c151f30289ece1261be490
#
_entry.id   b7f6936667c151f30289ece1261be490
#
_cell.length_a   1.000
_cell.length_b   1.000
_cell.length_c   1.000
_cell.angle_alpha   90.00
_cell.angle_beta   90.00
_cell.angle_gamma   90.00
#
_symmetry.space_group_name_H-M   'P 1'
#
loop_
_entity.id
_entity.type
_entity.pdbx_description
1 polymer ?
#
loop_
_entity_poly.entity_id
_entity_poly.type
_entity_poly.pdbx_seq_one_letter_code
_entity_poly.pdbx_strand_id
1 'polypeptide(L)'
;MKLKNYKKDRVDDALHATKAAIEEGIVPGGGTALLYATSGLEGETTGARIVKQACSKPFNQILVNAGFDEVKGQILADQLIHSGNDAWTGYNIETDAVTDMKKAGIIDPTKVVRLALENAASVAGTVLLTECTVVDEPEKENKQSQMDPSMMGMM
;
A
#
# COMPACT_ATOMS: atom_id res chain seq x y z
N MET A 1 1.23 28.51 3.61
CA MET A 1 2.46 27.80 3.26
C MET A 1 2.24 26.29 3.03
N LYS A 2 1.45 25.57 3.83
CA LYS A 2 1.19 24.11 3.68
C LYS A 2 0.55 23.66 2.34
N LEU A 3 -0.42 24.41 1.78
CA LEU A 3 -1.10 24.06 0.53
C LEU A 3 -0.20 24.11 -0.72
N LYS A 4 0.82 24.96 -0.72
CA LYS A 4 1.73 25.12 -1.87
C LYS A 4 2.70 23.93 -1.96
N ASN A 5 3.14 23.40 -0.82
CA ASN A 5 4.00 22.21 -0.77
C ASN A 5 3.22 20.97 -1.21
N TYR A 6 1.97 20.79 -0.75
CA TYR A 6 1.13 19.66 -1.13
C TYR A 6 0.90 19.54 -2.66
N LYS A 7 0.71 20.66 -3.36
CA LYS A 7 0.58 20.65 -4.83
C LYS A 7 1.88 20.28 -5.53
N LYS A 8 3.03 20.77 -5.01
CA LYS A 8 4.34 20.42 -5.55
C LYS A 8 4.62 18.92 -5.38
N ASP A 9 4.41 18.41 -4.19
CA ASP A 9 4.65 16.99 -3.88
C ASP A 9 3.83 16.08 -4.80
N ARG A 10 2.56 16.41 -5.05
CA ARG A 10 1.70 15.65 -5.99
C ARG A 10 2.19 15.69 -7.43
N VAL A 11 2.75 16.80 -7.88
CA VAL A 11 3.32 16.92 -9.24
C VAL A 11 4.61 16.12 -9.36
N ASP A 12 5.46 16.17 -8.35
CA ASP A 12 6.69 15.40 -8.31
C ASP A 12 6.40 13.89 -8.29
N ASP A 13 5.43 13.44 -7.49
CA ASP A 13 4.96 12.05 -7.44
C ASP A 13 4.44 11.59 -8.82
N ALA A 14 3.60 12.40 -9.47
CA ALA A 14 3.08 12.08 -10.79
C ALA A 14 4.19 11.98 -11.86
N LEU A 15 5.21 12.84 -11.77
CA LEU A 15 6.36 12.80 -12.67
C LEU A 15 7.19 11.52 -12.47
N HIS A 16 7.46 11.14 -11.22
CA HIS A 16 8.20 9.93 -10.90
C HIS A 16 7.42 8.67 -11.31
N ALA A 17 6.11 8.62 -11.05
CA ALA A 17 5.24 7.52 -11.48
C ALA A 17 5.21 7.38 -13.00
N THR A 18 5.13 8.50 -13.74
CA THR A 18 5.15 8.50 -15.21
C THR A 18 6.47 7.97 -15.76
N LYS A 19 7.62 8.41 -15.20
CA LYS A 19 8.94 7.89 -15.59
C LYS A 19 9.04 6.39 -15.34
N ALA A 20 8.63 5.92 -14.18
CA ALA A 20 8.64 4.50 -13.85
C ALA A 20 7.76 3.67 -14.79
N ALA A 21 6.60 4.21 -15.20
CA ALA A 21 5.71 3.57 -16.17
C ALA A 21 6.31 3.51 -17.59
N ILE A 22 7.08 4.51 -18.01
CA ILE A 22 7.78 4.49 -19.29
C ILE A 22 8.90 3.44 -19.30
N GLU A 23 9.57 3.24 -18.16
CA GLU A 23 10.70 2.30 -18.07
C GLU A 23 10.26 0.82 -18.08
N GLU A 24 9.21 0.45 -17.34
CA GLU A 24 8.80 -0.96 -17.16
C GLU A 24 7.33 -1.24 -17.49
N GLY A 25 6.60 -0.25 -18.00
CA GLY A 25 5.18 -0.41 -18.31
C GLY A 25 4.27 -0.24 -17.10
N ILE A 26 3.03 -0.66 -17.28
CA ILE A 26 1.95 -0.51 -16.31
C ILE A 26 1.28 -1.85 -15.99
N VAL A 27 0.73 -1.95 -14.80
CA VAL A 27 -0.05 -3.07 -14.29
C VAL A 27 -1.40 -2.58 -13.74
N PRO A 28 -2.39 -3.47 -13.52
CA PRO A 28 -3.62 -3.06 -12.86
C PRO A 28 -3.34 -2.53 -11.45
N GLY A 29 -3.95 -1.39 -11.13
CA GLY A 29 -3.76 -0.71 -9.85
C GLY A 29 -4.60 -1.28 -8.71
N GLY A 30 -4.67 -0.52 -7.61
CA GLY A 30 -5.49 -0.90 -6.47
C GLY A 30 -5.04 -2.17 -5.74
N GLY A 31 -3.75 -2.55 -5.84
CA GLY A 31 -3.22 -3.79 -5.26
C GLY A 31 -3.55 -5.06 -6.05
N THR A 32 -4.30 -4.96 -7.14
CA THR A 32 -4.75 -6.08 -7.98
C THR A 32 -3.59 -6.83 -8.62
N ALA A 33 -2.54 -6.12 -9.07
CA ALA A 33 -1.36 -6.73 -9.68
C ALA A 33 -0.68 -7.75 -8.76
N LEU A 34 -0.54 -7.43 -7.46
CA LEU A 34 0.05 -8.34 -6.48
C LEU A 34 -0.82 -9.57 -6.21
N LEU A 35 -2.15 -9.42 -6.25
CA LEU A 35 -3.07 -10.56 -6.15
C LEU A 35 -2.84 -11.55 -7.28
N TYR A 36 -2.81 -11.08 -8.52
CA TYR A 36 -2.60 -11.95 -9.68
C TYR A 36 -1.19 -12.55 -9.73
N ALA A 37 -0.17 -11.82 -9.26
CA ALA A 37 1.19 -12.35 -9.19
C ALA A 37 1.26 -13.60 -8.29
N THR A 38 0.38 -13.73 -7.29
CA THR A 38 0.35 -14.89 -6.40
C THR A 38 -0.31 -16.13 -7.00
N SER A 39 -1.14 -15.98 -8.03
CA SER A 39 -1.81 -17.10 -8.69
C SER A 39 -0.83 -18.03 -9.42
N GLY A 40 0.30 -17.49 -9.86
CA GLY A 40 1.39 -18.26 -10.48
C GLY A 40 2.38 -18.90 -9.51
N LEU A 41 2.23 -18.70 -8.20
CA LEU A 41 3.11 -19.33 -7.21
C LEU A 41 2.69 -20.79 -7.00
N GLU A 42 3.44 -21.70 -7.59
CA GLU A 42 3.27 -23.14 -7.38
C GLU A 42 3.90 -23.57 -6.04
N GLY A 43 3.25 -24.51 -5.36
CA GLY A 43 3.74 -25.13 -4.14
C GLY A 43 3.06 -24.67 -2.86
N GLU A 44 2.92 -25.63 -1.92
CA GLU A 44 2.30 -25.41 -0.60
C GLU A 44 3.31 -25.23 0.52
N THR A 45 4.52 -24.77 0.20
CA THR A 45 5.52 -24.50 1.23
C THR A 45 5.06 -23.37 2.16
N THR A 46 5.49 -23.41 3.41
CA THR A 46 5.15 -22.34 4.38
C THR A 46 5.57 -20.96 3.86
N GLY A 47 6.72 -20.85 3.20
CA GLY A 47 7.18 -19.61 2.60
C GLY A 47 6.26 -19.10 1.49
N ALA A 48 5.81 -19.97 0.58
CA ALA A 48 4.87 -19.60 -0.47
C ALA A 48 3.54 -19.10 0.10
N ARG A 49 3.03 -19.74 1.15
CA ARG A 49 1.81 -19.31 1.84
C ARG A 49 1.97 -17.92 2.48
N ILE A 50 3.11 -17.66 3.13
CA ILE A 50 3.42 -16.35 3.73
C ILE A 50 3.42 -15.27 2.65
N VAL A 51 4.10 -15.50 1.52
CA VAL A 51 4.15 -14.54 0.41
C VAL A 51 2.76 -14.30 -0.18
N LYS A 52 1.97 -15.34 -0.42
CA LYS A 52 0.58 -15.20 -0.91
C LYS A 52 -0.25 -14.31 0.00
N GLN A 53 -0.20 -14.55 1.31
CA GLN A 53 -0.92 -13.73 2.28
C GLN A 53 -0.40 -12.28 2.34
N ALA A 54 0.92 -12.08 2.28
CA ALA A 54 1.50 -10.74 2.27
C ALA A 54 1.08 -9.93 1.03
N CYS A 55 1.09 -10.55 -0.15
CA CYS A 55 0.71 -9.88 -1.40
C CYS A 55 -0.78 -9.51 -1.49
N SER A 56 -1.66 -10.16 -0.72
CA SER A 56 -3.08 -9.78 -0.64
C SER A 56 -3.33 -8.56 0.26
N LYS A 57 -2.41 -8.24 1.17
CA LYS A 57 -2.59 -7.17 2.16
C LYS A 57 -2.77 -5.77 1.56
N PRO A 58 -2.02 -5.33 0.53
CA PRO A 58 -2.23 -4.01 -0.08
C PRO A 58 -3.65 -3.83 -0.63
N PHE A 59 -4.18 -4.82 -1.34
CA PHE A 59 -5.54 -4.81 -1.84
C PHE A 59 -6.56 -4.69 -0.69
N ASN A 60 -6.46 -5.56 0.31
CA ASN A 60 -7.36 -5.54 1.45
C ASN A 60 -7.29 -4.22 2.22
N GLN A 61 -6.09 -3.66 2.40
CA GLN A 61 -5.92 -2.40 3.12
C GLN A 61 -6.58 -1.21 2.40
N ILE A 62 -6.52 -1.18 1.06
CA ILE A 62 -7.19 -0.16 0.26
C ILE A 62 -8.71 -0.24 0.47
N LEU A 63 -9.29 -1.45 0.50
CA LEU A 63 -10.71 -1.65 0.78
C LEU A 63 -11.10 -1.22 2.20
N VAL A 64 -10.29 -1.58 3.19
CA VAL A 64 -10.50 -1.16 4.59
C VAL A 64 -10.45 0.37 4.71
N ASN A 65 -9.49 1.02 4.06
CA ASN A 65 -9.38 2.48 4.04
C ASN A 65 -10.59 3.16 3.39
N ALA A 66 -11.26 2.47 2.48
CA ALA A 66 -12.53 2.91 1.86
C ALA A 66 -13.78 2.60 2.71
N GLY A 67 -13.59 2.00 3.89
CA GLY A 67 -14.68 1.69 4.81
C GLY A 67 -15.33 0.31 4.63
N PHE A 68 -14.73 -0.56 3.81
CA PHE A 68 -15.19 -1.94 3.68
C PHE A 68 -14.70 -2.82 4.83
N ASP A 69 -15.45 -3.87 5.13
CA ASP A 69 -15.06 -4.91 6.08
C ASP A 69 -13.90 -5.76 5.51
N GLU A 70 -12.99 -6.19 6.40
CA GLU A 70 -11.88 -7.08 6.02
C GLU A 70 -12.36 -8.39 5.39
N VAL A 71 -13.50 -8.94 5.86
CA VAL A 71 -14.09 -10.17 5.30
C VAL A 71 -14.52 -9.97 3.86
N LYS A 72 -15.15 -8.82 3.55
CA LYS A 72 -15.51 -8.48 2.16
C LYS A 72 -14.27 -8.39 1.28
N GLY A 73 -13.18 -7.81 1.80
CA GLY A 73 -11.91 -7.72 1.09
C GLY A 73 -11.34 -9.09 0.72
N GLN A 74 -11.34 -10.04 1.65
CA GLN A 74 -10.88 -11.40 1.41
C GLN A 74 -11.75 -12.13 0.37
N ILE A 75 -13.07 -12.03 0.47
CA ILE A 75 -13.99 -12.62 -0.49
C ILE A 75 -13.77 -12.08 -1.90
N LEU A 76 -13.62 -10.76 -2.03
CA LEU A 76 -13.33 -10.12 -3.33
C LEU A 76 -11.98 -10.53 -3.90
N ALA A 77 -10.95 -10.63 -3.07
CA ALA A 77 -9.63 -11.11 -3.49
C ALA A 77 -9.71 -12.54 -4.04
N ASP A 78 -10.38 -13.44 -3.31
CA ASP A 78 -10.59 -14.83 -3.73
C ASP A 78 -11.42 -14.93 -5.03
N GLN A 79 -12.45 -14.11 -5.16
CA GLN A 79 -13.25 -14.05 -6.39
C GLN A 79 -12.42 -13.60 -7.58
N LEU A 80 -11.58 -12.59 -7.44
CA LEU A 80 -10.71 -12.09 -8.51
C LEU A 80 -9.71 -13.16 -8.95
N ILE A 81 -9.05 -13.85 -8.03
CA ILE A 81 -8.04 -14.86 -8.32
C ILE A 81 -8.65 -16.10 -9.01
N HIS A 82 -9.84 -16.55 -8.56
CA HIS A 82 -10.42 -17.83 -8.98
C HIS A 82 -11.43 -17.70 -10.11
N SER A 83 -11.85 -16.50 -10.51
CA SER A 83 -12.88 -16.32 -11.55
C SER A 83 -12.39 -16.54 -12.98
N GLY A 84 -11.10 -16.85 -13.19
CA GLY A 84 -10.53 -17.02 -14.53
C GLY A 84 -10.56 -15.74 -15.38
N ASN A 85 -10.69 -14.60 -14.73
CA ASN A 85 -10.75 -13.29 -15.37
C ASN A 85 -9.39 -12.91 -16.00
N ASP A 86 -9.43 -11.96 -16.93
CA ASP A 86 -8.23 -11.31 -17.45
C ASP A 86 -7.45 -10.64 -16.31
N ALA A 87 -6.12 -10.65 -16.41
CA ALA A 87 -5.20 -10.01 -15.46
C ALA A 87 -5.47 -8.50 -15.27
N TRP A 88 -6.23 -7.88 -16.14
CA TRP A 88 -6.68 -6.48 -16.04
C TRP A 88 -8.02 -6.31 -15.31
N THR A 89 -8.65 -7.39 -14.89
CA THR A 89 -9.89 -7.33 -14.11
C THR A 89 -9.55 -7.02 -12.65
N GLY A 90 -10.20 -6.02 -12.06
CA GLY A 90 -10.02 -5.65 -10.67
C GLY A 90 -11.28 -5.03 -10.09
N TYR A 91 -11.19 -4.54 -8.87
CA TYR A 91 -12.32 -3.95 -8.15
C TYR A 91 -12.19 -2.43 -8.08
N ASN A 92 -13.18 -1.74 -8.64
CA ASN A 92 -13.27 -0.29 -8.54
C ASN A 92 -14.12 0.11 -7.34
N ILE A 93 -13.49 0.74 -6.36
CA ILE A 93 -14.11 1.16 -5.10
C ILE A 93 -15.16 2.27 -5.31
N GLU A 94 -14.93 3.17 -6.27
CA GLU A 94 -15.87 4.28 -6.53
C GLU A 94 -17.20 3.79 -7.08
N THR A 95 -17.16 2.75 -7.91
CA THR A 95 -18.38 2.20 -8.54
C THR A 95 -18.90 0.95 -7.83
N ASP A 96 -18.20 0.47 -6.77
CA ASP A 96 -18.50 -0.76 -6.03
C ASP A 96 -18.69 -1.98 -6.95
N ALA A 97 -17.83 -2.10 -7.98
CA ALA A 97 -17.97 -3.12 -9.01
C ALA A 97 -16.63 -3.67 -9.52
N VAL A 98 -16.68 -4.91 -9.98
CA VAL A 98 -15.57 -5.53 -10.73
C VAL A 98 -15.54 -4.94 -12.14
N THR A 99 -14.39 -4.44 -12.58
CA THR A 99 -14.22 -3.75 -13.86
C THR A 99 -12.86 -4.01 -14.48
N ASP A 100 -12.72 -3.63 -15.76
CA ASP A 100 -11.43 -3.54 -16.45
C ASP A 100 -10.66 -2.31 -15.94
N MET A 101 -9.61 -2.57 -15.16
CA MET A 101 -8.80 -1.53 -14.49
C MET A 101 -8.11 -0.60 -15.50
N LYS A 102 -7.74 -1.13 -16.68
CA LYS A 102 -7.12 -0.33 -17.73
C LYS A 102 -8.10 0.69 -18.33
N LYS A 103 -9.34 0.27 -18.59
CA LYS A 103 -10.40 1.17 -19.10
C LYS A 103 -10.85 2.16 -18.03
N ALA A 104 -10.85 1.75 -16.79
CA ALA A 104 -11.18 2.62 -15.65
C ALA A 104 -10.06 3.62 -15.32
N GLY A 105 -8.87 3.50 -15.90
CA GLY A 105 -7.72 4.36 -15.59
C GLY A 105 -7.08 4.08 -14.23
N ILE A 106 -7.37 2.93 -13.62
CA ILE A 106 -6.82 2.50 -12.33
C ILE A 106 -5.58 1.65 -12.61
N ILE A 107 -4.44 2.30 -12.73
CA ILE A 107 -3.18 1.70 -13.17
C ILE A 107 -2.04 2.09 -12.23
N ASP A 108 -1.09 1.18 -12.05
CA ASP A 108 0.13 1.40 -11.29
C ASP A 108 1.37 1.17 -12.19
N PRO A 109 2.50 1.89 -11.95
CA PRO A 109 3.76 1.61 -12.64
C PRO A 109 4.33 0.26 -12.18
N THR A 110 4.67 -0.62 -13.12
CA THR A 110 5.23 -1.94 -12.83
C THR A 110 6.47 -1.87 -11.95
N LYS A 111 7.38 -0.96 -12.26
CA LYS A 111 8.63 -0.75 -11.52
C LYS A 111 8.38 -0.45 -10.04
N VAL A 112 7.38 0.37 -9.73
CA VAL A 112 7.05 0.73 -8.35
C VAL A 112 6.54 -0.48 -7.59
N VAL A 113 5.60 -1.24 -8.15
CA VAL A 113 5.02 -2.43 -7.53
C VAL A 113 6.10 -3.50 -7.31
N ARG A 114 6.95 -3.74 -8.32
CA ARG A 114 8.06 -4.71 -8.24
C ARG A 114 9.06 -4.33 -7.16
N LEU A 115 9.58 -3.11 -7.17
CA LEU A 115 10.55 -2.65 -6.19
C LEU A 115 9.98 -2.61 -4.77
N ALA A 116 8.71 -2.29 -4.61
CA ALA A 116 8.05 -2.35 -3.31
C ALA A 116 8.06 -3.77 -2.74
N LEU A 117 7.75 -4.78 -3.55
CA LEU A 117 7.77 -6.17 -3.14
C LEU A 117 9.21 -6.66 -2.84
N GLU A 118 10.17 -6.36 -3.70
CA GLU A 118 11.58 -6.73 -3.52
C GLU A 118 12.16 -6.15 -2.23
N ASN A 119 11.94 -4.85 -2.00
CA ASN A 119 12.43 -4.17 -0.80
C ASN A 119 11.73 -4.70 0.46
N ALA A 120 10.42 -4.93 0.42
CA ALA A 120 9.69 -5.51 1.53
C ALA A 120 10.21 -6.91 1.90
N ALA A 121 10.47 -7.75 0.90
CA ALA A 121 11.02 -9.09 1.11
C ALA A 121 12.45 -9.03 1.69
N SER A 122 13.28 -8.11 1.20
CA SER A 122 14.64 -7.89 1.72
C SER A 122 14.64 -7.48 3.19
N VAL A 123 13.81 -6.50 3.55
CA VAL A 123 13.69 -6.04 4.93
C VAL A 123 13.12 -7.13 5.84
N ALA A 124 12.07 -7.82 5.40
CA ALA A 124 11.48 -8.92 6.15
C ALA A 124 12.46 -10.04 6.40
N GLY A 125 13.28 -10.40 5.39
CA GLY A 125 14.36 -11.39 5.53
C GLY A 125 15.40 -10.98 6.56
N THR A 126 15.80 -9.72 6.55
CA THR A 126 16.75 -9.18 7.54
C THR A 126 16.16 -9.26 8.96
N VAL A 127 14.91 -8.85 9.14
CA VAL A 127 14.24 -8.90 10.45
C VAL A 127 14.10 -10.34 10.95
N LEU A 128 13.77 -11.28 10.09
CA LEU A 128 13.65 -12.71 10.46
C LEU A 128 14.97 -13.34 10.90
N LEU A 129 16.11 -12.84 10.41
CA LEU A 129 17.43 -13.32 10.78
C LEU A 129 18.03 -12.59 11.99
N THR A 130 17.38 -11.56 12.50
CA THR A 130 17.85 -10.70 13.59
C THR A 130 17.43 -11.29 14.94
N GLU A 131 18.37 -11.41 15.87
CA GLU A 131 18.08 -11.88 17.24
C GLU A 131 17.49 -10.77 18.12
N CYS A 132 17.86 -9.51 17.89
CA CYS A 132 17.35 -8.36 18.63
C CYS A 132 17.35 -7.10 17.76
N THR A 133 16.53 -6.13 18.13
CA THR A 133 16.51 -4.80 17.54
C THR A 133 16.83 -3.76 18.60
N VAL A 134 17.69 -2.78 18.25
CA VAL A 134 17.99 -1.62 19.11
C VAL A 134 17.38 -0.40 18.46
N VAL A 135 16.51 0.27 19.20
CA VAL A 135 15.81 1.48 18.73
C VAL A 135 15.91 2.57 19.77
N ASP A 136 15.87 3.82 19.33
CA ASP A 136 15.80 4.95 20.23
C ASP A 136 14.44 4.98 20.94
N GLU A 137 14.45 5.29 22.24
CA GLU A 137 13.22 5.51 22.99
C GLU A 137 12.54 6.79 22.49
N PRO A 138 11.23 6.76 22.17
CA PRO A 138 10.52 7.96 21.74
C PRO A 138 10.65 9.06 22.79
N GLU A 139 11.11 10.24 22.38
CA GLU A 139 11.13 11.41 23.28
C GLU A 139 9.72 11.67 23.81
N LYS A 140 9.55 11.60 25.11
CA LYS A 140 8.31 12.04 25.77
C LYS A 140 8.19 13.53 25.49
N GLU A 141 7.22 13.94 24.68
CA GLU A 141 6.87 15.35 24.55
C GLU A 141 6.59 15.89 25.97
N ASN A 142 7.59 16.57 26.54
CA ASN A 142 7.40 17.38 27.72
C ASN A 142 6.44 18.51 27.30
N LYS A 143 5.15 18.29 27.52
CA LYS A 143 4.17 19.39 27.61
C LYS A 143 4.57 20.23 28.84
N GLN A 144 5.65 21.01 28.70
CA GLN A 144 5.84 22.17 29.55
C GLN A 144 4.61 23.04 29.34
N SER A 145 3.74 23.00 30.34
CA SER A 145 2.67 23.97 30.52
C SER A 145 3.28 25.35 30.26
N GLN A 146 2.99 25.94 29.12
CA GLN A 146 3.16 27.38 28.95
C GLN A 146 2.23 28.01 30.00
N MET A 147 2.79 28.32 31.18
CA MET A 147 2.17 29.25 32.09
C MET A 147 1.98 30.56 31.32
N ASP A 148 0.73 30.90 31.11
CA ASP A 148 0.29 32.12 30.47
C ASP A 148 0.83 33.30 31.28
N PRO A 149 1.65 34.20 30.71
CA PRO A 149 2.22 35.34 31.43
C PRO A 149 1.16 36.35 31.90
N SER A 150 -0.10 36.18 31.50
CA SER A 150 -1.21 37.08 31.84
C SER A 150 -1.70 37.02 33.29
N MET A 151 -1.26 36.01 34.09
CA MET A 151 -1.68 35.88 35.50
C MET A 151 -0.74 36.52 36.53
N MET A 152 0.29 37.23 36.08
CA MET A 152 1.27 37.89 37.00
C MET A 152 1.05 39.40 37.16
N GLY A 153 -0.15 39.90 36.95
CA GLY A 153 -0.47 41.34 36.96
C GLY A 153 -1.65 41.72 37.88
N MET A 154 -1.90 40.98 38.99
CA MET A 154 -2.86 41.43 40.01
C MET A 154 -2.42 40.97 41.39
N MET A 155 -1.50 41.75 41.97
CA MET A 155 -1.37 42.00 43.41
C MET A 155 -0.61 43.33 43.60
#